data_0d7d918860451073182e9cbdf5ae1498
#
_entry.id   0d7d918860451073182e9cbdf5ae1498
#
_cell.length_a   1.000
_cell.length_b   1.000
_cell.length_c   1.000
_cell.angle_alpha   90.00
_cell.angle_beta   90.00
_cell.angle_gamma   90.00
#
_symmetry.space_group_name_H-M   'P 1'
#
loop_
_entity.id
_entity.type
_entity.pdbx_description
1 polymer ?
#
loop_
_entity_poly.entity_id
_entity_poly.type
_entity_poly.pdbx_seq_one_letter_code
_entity_poly.pdbx_strand_id
1 'polypeptide(L)'
;MSQGMLTILSAENHNHASSMLANTLIDLISQNNGETTIGLAGGSTPSLAYSILGQETDLLANVIFWLTDERWVHHDDDLSNSKMIKSSFDKNDISLLYPDFSGDNATLDAEKYTERVLSSFTEFTCAVLGVGEDGHTASLFPGSNALDEKGVKFVSTNVEAHPRIRLTATFELLAQIKNVYLLVTGNNKKDIVEEIVKGETNLPVNHLINIRTETHLLTDQL
;
A
#
# COMPACT_ATOMS: atom_id res chain seq x y z
N MET A 1 1.41 3.68 25.77
CA MET A 1 1.25 2.76 24.62
C MET A 1 2.66 2.35 24.20
N SER A 2 2.93 1.09 23.99
CA SER A 2 4.24 0.64 23.46
C SER A 2 4.42 1.24 22.07
N GLN A 3 5.59 1.81 21.80
CA GLN A 3 5.97 2.27 20.47
C GLN A 3 5.97 1.05 19.52
N GLY A 4 5.40 1.22 18.33
CA GLY A 4 5.41 0.14 17.33
C GLY A 4 6.84 -0.24 16.93
N MET A 5 7.04 -1.51 16.63
CA MET A 5 8.36 -2.01 16.23
C MET A 5 8.56 -1.79 14.73
N LEU A 6 9.71 -1.22 14.37
CA LEU A 6 10.18 -1.11 12.99
C LEU A 6 11.30 -2.12 12.75
N THR A 7 11.04 -3.10 11.88
CA THR A 7 12.06 -4.06 11.41
C THR A 7 12.63 -3.57 10.09
N ILE A 8 13.95 -3.36 10.04
CA ILE A 8 14.63 -2.82 8.85
C ILE A 8 15.28 -3.96 8.07
N LEU A 9 14.98 -4.02 6.79
CA LEU A 9 15.52 -4.97 5.82
C LEU A 9 16.33 -4.19 4.78
N SER A 10 17.64 -4.14 4.96
CA SER A 10 18.54 -3.43 4.04
C SER A 10 18.79 -4.23 2.77
N ALA A 11 18.77 -3.54 1.63
CA ALA A 11 19.04 -4.07 0.32
C ALA A 11 20.20 -3.32 -0.35
N GLU A 12 20.89 -3.96 -1.28
CA GLU A 12 22.01 -3.34 -2.02
C GLU A 12 21.54 -2.27 -3.01
N ASN A 13 20.33 -2.44 -3.55
CA ASN A 13 19.72 -1.57 -4.55
C ASN A 13 18.22 -1.87 -4.67
N HIS A 14 17.52 -1.09 -5.50
CA HIS A 14 16.09 -1.24 -5.77
C HIS A 14 15.70 -2.65 -6.26
N ASN A 15 16.49 -3.26 -7.16
CA ASN A 15 16.18 -4.59 -7.68
C ASN A 15 16.26 -5.65 -6.58
N HIS A 16 17.27 -5.56 -5.70
CA HIS A 16 17.41 -6.45 -4.55
C HIS A 16 16.24 -6.26 -3.57
N ALA A 17 15.88 -5.03 -3.23
CA ALA A 17 14.73 -4.74 -2.37
C ALA A 17 13.41 -5.29 -2.95
N SER A 18 13.20 -5.13 -4.27
CA SER A 18 12.03 -5.64 -4.96
C SER A 18 11.96 -7.17 -4.96
N SER A 19 13.11 -7.84 -5.16
CA SER A 19 13.20 -9.30 -5.09
C SER A 19 12.97 -9.81 -3.67
N MET A 20 13.52 -9.14 -2.65
CA MET A 20 13.27 -9.47 -1.25
C MET A 20 11.79 -9.38 -0.91
N LEU A 21 11.13 -8.29 -1.33
CA LEU A 21 9.69 -8.12 -1.11
C LEU A 21 8.88 -9.21 -1.81
N ALA A 22 9.16 -9.47 -3.10
CA ALA A 22 8.45 -10.51 -3.85
C ALA A 22 8.59 -11.88 -3.19
N ASN A 23 9.80 -12.29 -2.81
CA ASN A 23 10.05 -13.55 -2.12
C ASN A 23 9.31 -13.62 -0.77
N THR A 24 9.29 -12.52 -0.01
CA THR A 24 8.54 -12.45 1.26
C THR A 24 7.04 -12.65 1.03
N LEU A 25 6.47 -12.05 -0.03
CA LEU A 25 5.06 -12.25 -0.37
C LEU A 25 4.79 -13.69 -0.85
N ILE A 26 5.68 -14.28 -1.65
CA ILE A 26 5.60 -15.68 -2.10
C ILE A 26 5.60 -16.63 -0.90
N ASP A 27 6.52 -16.44 0.04
CA ASP A 27 6.59 -17.24 1.26
C ASP A 27 5.32 -17.10 2.11
N LEU A 28 4.82 -15.87 2.27
CA LEU A 28 3.60 -15.60 3.02
C LEU A 28 2.38 -16.29 2.39
N ILE A 29 2.22 -16.21 1.07
CA ILE A 29 1.13 -16.89 0.33
C ILE A 29 1.27 -18.41 0.47
N SER A 30 2.48 -18.95 0.28
CA SER A 30 2.75 -20.40 0.33
C SER A 30 2.51 -21.02 1.71
N GLN A 31 2.73 -20.25 2.78
CA GLN A 31 2.51 -20.70 4.16
C GLN A 31 1.07 -20.58 4.62
N ASN A 32 0.24 -19.82 3.90
CA ASN A 32 -1.16 -19.63 4.22
C ASN A 32 -2.01 -20.76 3.61
N ASN A 33 -2.68 -21.55 4.44
CA ASN A 33 -3.55 -22.65 3.99
C ASN A 33 -4.95 -22.17 3.50
N GLY A 34 -5.21 -20.86 3.53
CA GLY A 34 -6.47 -20.25 3.15
C GLY A 34 -6.29 -19.15 2.11
N GLU A 35 -7.34 -18.36 1.95
CA GLU A 35 -7.31 -17.16 1.12
C GLU A 35 -6.32 -16.13 1.71
N THR A 36 -5.48 -15.57 0.86
CA THR A 36 -4.53 -14.51 1.25
C THR A 36 -4.98 -13.19 0.67
N THR A 37 -5.04 -12.14 1.50
CA THR A 37 -5.43 -10.80 1.07
C THR A 37 -4.24 -9.87 1.11
N ILE A 38 -3.95 -9.19 -0.01
CA ILE A 38 -2.77 -8.32 -0.13
C ILE A 38 -3.18 -6.94 -0.62
N GLY A 39 -2.99 -5.94 0.23
CA GLY A 39 -3.12 -4.54 -0.13
C GLY A 39 -1.93 -4.07 -0.95
N LEU A 40 -2.19 -3.41 -2.08
CA LEU A 40 -1.16 -2.96 -3.00
C LEU A 40 -1.16 -1.43 -3.11
N ALA A 41 0.02 -0.83 -3.01
CA ALA A 41 0.23 0.57 -3.36
C ALA A 41 0.49 0.73 -4.86
N GLY A 42 0.11 1.88 -5.40
CA GLY A 42 0.51 2.30 -6.72
C GLY A 42 1.93 2.87 -6.80
N GLY A 43 2.28 3.38 -7.98
CA GLY A 43 3.58 3.98 -8.25
C GLY A 43 4.60 3.02 -8.86
N SER A 44 5.69 3.59 -9.36
CA SER A 44 6.72 2.82 -10.08
C SER A 44 7.59 1.95 -9.16
N THR A 45 7.72 2.33 -7.88
CA THR A 45 8.61 1.64 -6.93
C THR A 45 8.21 0.18 -6.72
N PRO A 46 6.95 -0.20 -6.44
CA PRO A 46 6.59 -1.59 -6.19
C PRO A 46 6.39 -2.43 -7.47
N SER A 47 6.36 -1.82 -8.64
CA SER A 47 5.99 -2.49 -9.89
C SER A 47 6.90 -3.68 -10.23
N LEU A 48 8.20 -3.59 -9.95
CA LEU A 48 9.14 -4.70 -10.18
C LEU A 48 8.85 -5.89 -9.24
N ALA A 49 8.55 -5.62 -7.96
CA ALA A 49 8.18 -6.68 -7.02
C ALA A 49 6.89 -7.38 -7.45
N TYR A 50 5.91 -6.63 -7.96
CA TYR A 50 4.65 -7.20 -8.49
C TYR A 50 4.89 -8.02 -9.75
N SER A 51 5.81 -7.58 -10.64
CA SER A 51 6.18 -8.34 -11.83
C SER A 51 6.86 -9.68 -11.49
N ILE A 52 7.71 -9.69 -10.45
CA ILE A 52 8.35 -10.93 -9.97
C ILE A 52 7.29 -11.85 -9.35
N LEU A 53 6.45 -11.34 -8.46
CA LEU A 53 5.35 -12.10 -7.85
C LEU A 53 4.39 -12.65 -8.91
N GLY A 54 4.13 -11.90 -9.97
CA GLY A 54 3.27 -12.28 -11.09
C GLY A 54 3.75 -13.51 -11.87
N GLN A 55 5.01 -13.93 -11.72
CA GLN A 55 5.53 -15.15 -12.37
C GLN A 55 5.05 -16.43 -11.66
N GLU A 56 4.60 -16.32 -10.41
CA GLU A 56 4.13 -17.44 -9.58
C GLU A 56 2.62 -17.67 -9.75
N THR A 57 2.18 -17.93 -10.98
CA THR A 57 0.76 -17.96 -11.37
C THR A 57 -0.11 -18.90 -10.52
N ASP A 58 0.40 -20.07 -10.19
CA ASP A 58 -0.34 -21.10 -9.43
C ASP A 58 -0.62 -20.62 -7.99
N LEU A 59 0.27 -19.82 -7.41
CA LEU A 59 0.09 -19.26 -6.07
C LEU A 59 -0.98 -18.17 -6.03
N LEU A 60 -1.15 -17.44 -7.13
CA LEU A 60 -2.05 -16.28 -7.18
C LEU A 60 -3.53 -16.65 -7.22
N ALA A 61 -3.86 -17.90 -7.50
CA ALA A 61 -5.24 -18.38 -7.61
C ALA A 61 -6.07 -18.19 -6.30
N ASN A 62 -5.40 -18.19 -5.15
CA ASN A 62 -6.03 -18.02 -3.83
C ASN A 62 -5.69 -16.67 -3.19
N VAL A 63 -5.29 -15.68 -3.99
CA VAL A 63 -4.94 -14.35 -3.52
C VAL A 63 -5.98 -13.33 -3.97
N ILE A 64 -6.52 -12.56 -3.02
CA ILE A 64 -7.29 -11.36 -3.32
C ILE A 64 -6.42 -10.14 -3.10
N PHE A 65 -6.14 -9.44 -4.18
CA PHE A 65 -5.48 -8.14 -4.12
C PHE A 65 -6.50 -7.02 -3.95
N TRP A 66 -6.11 -5.96 -3.26
CA TRP A 66 -6.92 -4.77 -3.09
C TRP A 66 -6.02 -3.53 -3.05
N LEU A 67 -6.54 -2.35 -3.39
CA LEU A 67 -5.78 -1.11 -3.38
C LEU A 67 -5.81 -0.43 -2.01
N THR A 68 -4.64 -0.03 -1.51
CA THR A 68 -4.53 0.78 -0.28
C THR A 68 -4.93 2.23 -0.51
N ASP A 69 -4.74 2.72 -1.73
CA ASP A 69 -5.23 4.02 -2.21
C ASP A 69 -5.38 4.00 -3.73
N GLU A 70 -6.19 4.90 -4.24
CA GLU A 70 -6.35 5.09 -5.69
C GLU A 70 -6.47 6.58 -6.03
N ARG A 71 -6.01 6.91 -7.22
CA ARG A 71 -6.29 8.20 -7.85
C ARG A 71 -7.72 8.17 -8.35
N TRP A 72 -8.53 9.13 -7.95
CA TRP A 72 -9.92 9.17 -8.40
C TRP A 72 -10.01 9.64 -9.85
N VAL A 73 -9.70 8.73 -10.76
CA VAL A 73 -9.71 8.83 -12.21
C VAL A 73 -10.31 7.57 -12.80
N HIS A 74 -10.64 7.57 -14.10
CA HIS A 74 -11.09 6.37 -14.78
C HIS A 74 -10.00 5.27 -14.68
N HIS A 75 -10.41 4.02 -14.53
CA HIS A 75 -9.48 2.89 -14.36
C HIS A 75 -8.53 2.65 -15.55
N ASP A 76 -8.84 3.19 -16.74
CA ASP A 76 -7.97 3.16 -17.92
C ASP A 76 -7.04 4.36 -18.02
N ASP A 77 -7.15 5.35 -17.13
CA ASP A 77 -6.25 6.50 -17.08
C ASP A 77 -4.82 6.07 -16.75
N ASP A 78 -3.83 6.72 -17.35
CA ASP A 78 -2.41 6.41 -17.10
C ASP A 78 -1.98 6.70 -15.66
N LEU A 79 -2.75 7.52 -14.94
CA LEU A 79 -2.52 7.84 -13.54
C LEU A 79 -3.21 6.87 -12.58
N SER A 80 -4.00 5.90 -13.06
CA SER A 80 -4.69 4.92 -12.21
C SER A 80 -3.71 3.90 -11.62
N ASN A 81 -3.79 3.70 -10.30
CA ASN A 81 -3.05 2.65 -9.61
C ASN A 81 -3.52 1.26 -10.05
N SER A 82 -4.82 1.06 -10.24
CA SER A 82 -5.37 -0.22 -10.70
C SER A 82 -4.85 -0.63 -12.08
N LYS A 83 -4.73 0.33 -13.01
CA LYS A 83 -4.12 0.10 -14.33
C LYS A 83 -2.65 -0.31 -14.21
N MET A 84 -1.88 0.45 -13.43
CA MET A 84 -0.46 0.18 -13.21
C MET A 84 -0.26 -1.21 -12.61
N ILE A 85 -1.02 -1.55 -11.57
CA ILE A 85 -0.92 -2.85 -10.89
C ILE A 85 -1.24 -3.99 -11.85
N LYS A 86 -2.37 -3.94 -12.56
CA LYS A 86 -2.72 -4.94 -13.58
C LYS A 86 -1.61 -5.12 -14.62
N SER A 87 -1.02 -4.02 -15.07
CA SER A 87 0.09 -4.05 -16.03
C SER A 87 1.36 -4.68 -15.44
N SER A 88 1.60 -4.52 -14.13
CA SER A 88 2.78 -5.09 -13.46
C SER A 88 2.69 -6.60 -13.29
N PHE A 89 1.47 -7.16 -13.19
CA PHE A 89 1.26 -8.62 -13.18
C PHE A 89 1.24 -9.25 -14.58
N ASP A 90 1.55 -8.45 -15.61
CA ASP A 90 1.61 -8.85 -17.03
C ASP A 90 0.26 -9.43 -17.49
N LYS A 91 0.26 -10.67 -17.98
CA LYS A 91 -0.93 -11.31 -18.56
C LYS A 91 -1.74 -12.12 -17.56
N ASN A 92 -1.35 -12.12 -16.30
CA ASN A 92 -2.06 -12.89 -15.28
C ASN A 92 -3.37 -12.21 -14.90
N ASP A 93 -4.44 -12.98 -14.95
CA ASP A 93 -5.75 -12.54 -14.45
C ASP A 93 -5.76 -12.65 -12.92
N ILE A 94 -5.42 -11.55 -12.25
CA ILE A 94 -5.41 -11.47 -10.79
C ILE A 94 -6.77 -11.03 -10.25
N SER A 95 -7.18 -11.59 -9.13
CA SER A 95 -8.34 -11.09 -8.38
C SER A 95 -7.98 -9.77 -7.72
N LEU A 96 -8.33 -8.63 -8.34
CA LEU A 96 -8.01 -7.29 -7.85
C LEU A 96 -9.28 -6.48 -7.56
N LEU A 97 -9.48 -6.13 -6.29
CA LEU A 97 -10.49 -5.17 -5.86
C LEU A 97 -9.94 -3.74 -5.97
N TYR A 98 -10.64 -2.88 -6.68
CA TYR A 98 -10.32 -1.46 -6.82
C TYR A 98 -11.60 -0.62 -6.84
N PRO A 99 -11.57 0.66 -6.42
CA PRO A 99 -12.74 1.50 -6.38
C PRO A 99 -13.30 1.77 -7.78
N ASP A 100 -14.62 1.89 -7.88
CA ASP A 100 -15.26 2.41 -9.08
C ASP A 100 -14.99 3.92 -9.20
N PHE A 101 -14.98 4.42 -10.42
CA PHE A 101 -14.92 5.84 -10.72
C PHE A 101 -16.26 6.29 -11.30
N SER A 102 -17.08 6.96 -10.51
CA SER A 102 -18.35 7.50 -10.96
C SER A 102 -18.21 8.82 -11.75
N GLY A 103 -17.14 9.56 -11.47
CA GLY A 103 -16.95 10.92 -11.97
C GLY A 103 -17.77 11.98 -11.25
N ASP A 104 -18.70 11.59 -10.37
CA ASP A 104 -19.65 12.49 -9.71
C ASP A 104 -19.36 12.69 -8.21
N ASN A 105 -19.08 11.61 -7.47
CA ASN A 105 -18.98 11.65 -6.01
C ASN A 105 -17.91 10.69 -5.46
N ALA A 106 -16.71 11.22 -5.26
CA ALA A 106 -15.58 10.46 -4.73
C ALA A 106 -15.84 9.87 -3.33
N THR A 107 -16.61 10.57 -2.50
CA THR A 107 -16.94 10.09 -1.15
C THR A 107 -17.83 8.85 -1.22
N LEU A 108 -18.85 8.87 -2.07
CA LEU A 108 -19.72 7.71 -2.28
C LEU A 108 -18.94 6.52 -2.90
N ASP A 109 -18.01 6.79 -3.81
CA ASP A 109 -17.17 5.74 -4.40
C ASP A 109 -16.24 5.12 -3.34
N ALA A 110 -15.71 5.92 -2.42
CA ALA A 110 -14.92 5.44 -1.28
C ALA A 110 -15.76 4.59 -0.31
N GLU A 111 -16.99 5.00 -0.01
CA GLU A 111 -17.92 4.23 0.82
C GLU A 111 -18.25 2.86 0.19
N LYS A 112 -18.60 2.83 -1.09
CA LYS A 112 -18.86 1.58 -1.84
C LYS A 112 -17.64 0.67 -1.89
N TYR A 113 -16.44 1.25 -2.04
CA TYR A 113 -15.21 0.48 -2.01
C TYR A 113 -14.96 -0.11 -0.63
N THR A 114 -15.23 0.65 0.43
CA THR A 114 -15.18 0.16 1.82
C THR A 114 -16.09 -1.05 2.00
N GLU A 115 -17.36 -0.95 1.62
CA GLU A 115 -18.33 -2.05 1.73
C GLU A 115 -17.85 -3.29 0.97
N ARG A 116 -17.33 -3.12 -0.25
CA ARG A 116 -16.82 -4.20 -1.07
C ARG A 116 -15.61 -4.88 -0.42
N VAL A 117 -14.63 -4.12 0.04
CA VAL A 117 -13.44 -4.67 0.68
C VAL A 117 -13.79 -5.39 1.98
N LEU A 118 -14.58 -4.78 2.86
CA LEU A 118 -14.96 -5.38 4.15
C LEU A 118 -15.90 -6.57 4.04
N SER A 119 -16.65 -6.70 2.94
CA SER A 119 -17.50 -7.86 2.68
C SER A 119 -16.79 -9.01 1.96
N SER A 120 -15.69 -8.73 1.28
CA SER A 120 -14.97 -9.74 0.50
C SER A 120 -14.09 -10.66 1.35
N PHE A 121 -13.58 -10.16 2.48
CA PHE A 121 -12.71 -10.95 3.37
C PHE A 121 -12.74 -10.40 4.79
N THR A 122 -12.44 -11.26 5.75
CA THR A 122 -12.49 -10.93 7.19
C THR A 122 -11.13 -10.57 7.78
N GLU A 123 -10.06 -10.82 7.05
CA GLU A 123 -8.69 -10.62 7.52
C GLU A 123 -7.84 -9.89 6.48
N PHE A 124 -7.10 -8.90 6.94
CA PHE A 124 -6.08 -8.19 6.15
C PHE A 124 -4.72 -8.83 6.40
N THR A 125 -4.31 -9.75 5.51
CA THR A 125 -3.08 -10.55 5.71
C THR A 125 -1.82 -9.70 5.56
N CYS A 126 -1.76 -8.89 4.50
CA CYS A 126 -0.57 -8.12 4.18
C CYS A 126 -0.91 -6.83 3.43
N ALA A 127 -0.03 -5.84 3.51
CA ALA A 127 0.00 -4.73 2.55
C ALA A 127 1.42 -4.30 2.20
N VAL A 128 1.59 -3.88 0.96
CA VAL A 128 2.76 -3.17 0.45
C VAL A 128 2.41 -1.70 0.35
N LEU A 129 3.22 -0.85 0.96
CA LEU A 129 3.05 0.60 0.95
C LEU A 129 4.32 1.29 0.45
N GLY A 130 4.16 2.36 -0.30
CA GLY A 130 5.22 3.30 -0.60
C GLY A 130 5.25 4.44 0.41
N VAL A 131 6.33 5.22 0.39
CA VAL A 131 6.46 6.44 1.19
C VAL A 131 6.92 7.60 0.30
N GLY A 132 6.22 8.72 0.36
CA GLY A 132 6.62 9.96 -0.29
C GLY A 132 7.80 10.64 0.40
N GLU A 133 8.47 11.56 -0.28
CA GLU A 133 9.56 12.36 0.31
C GLU A 133 9.07 13.26 1.46
N ASP A 134 7.78 13.59 1.45
CA ASP A 134 7.06 14.32 2.51
C ASP A 134 6.53 13.42 3.65
N GLY A 135 6.82 12.13 3.60
CA GLY A 135 6.41 11.14 4.60
C GLY A 135 4.98 10.65 4.47
N HIS A 136 4.26 10.99 3.37
CA HIS A 136 2.95 10.38 3.14
C HIS A 136 3.09 8.87 2.85
N THR A 137 2.06 8.10 3.21
CA THR A 137 1.90 6.71 2.81
C THR A 137 0.45 6.47 2.39
N ALA A 138 0.19 5.54 1.46
CA ALA A 138 -1.07 5.52 0.72
C ALA A 138 -1.36 6.93 0.17
N SER A 139 -2.56 7.49 0.39
CA SER A 139 -2.82 8.92 0.12
C SER A 139 -3.10 9.72 1.41
N LEU A 140 -2.44 9.35 2.52
CA LEU A 140 -2.42 10.07 3.79
C LEU A 140 -1.30 11.11 3.78
N PHE A 141 -1.56 12.26 3.17
CA PHE A 141 -0.58 13.36 3.02
C PHE A 141 -0.53 14.24 4.28
N PRO A 142 0.64 14.82 4.62
CA PRO A 142 0.73 15.81 5.66
C PRO A 142 -0.30 16.94 5.47
N GLY A 143 -1.08 17.22 6.53
CA GLY A 143 -2.10 18.26 6.50
C GLY A 143 -3.40 17.93 5.76
N SER A 144 -3.54 16.72 5.20
CA SER A 144 -4.79 16.32 4.57
C SER A 144 -5.87 15.96 5.61
N ASN A 145 -7.14 16.16 5.25
CA ASN A 145 -8.28 15.79 6.11
C ASN A 145 -8.36 14.29 6.38
N ALA A 146 -7.78 13.46 5.53
CA ALA A 146 -7.76 12.00 5.71
C ALA A 146 -7.02 11.54 6.97
N LEU A 147 -6.09 12.37 7.50
CA LEU A 147 -5.34 12.05 8.73
C LEU A 147 -6.23 12.00 9.98
N ASP A 148 -7.32 12.79 9.99
CA ASP A 148 -8.24 12.90 11.13
C ASP A 148 -9.44 11.96 11.05
N GLU A 149 -9.60 11.29 9.89
CA GLU A 149 -10.69 10.36 9.65
C GLU A 149 -10.59 9.10 10.51
N LYS A 150 -11.71 8.67 11.08
CA LYS A 150 -11.80 7.54 12.00
C LYS A 150 -12.60 6.38 11.41
N GLY A 151 -12.29 5.18 11.90
CA GLY A 151 -12.95 3.95 11.50
C GLY A 151 -12.19 3.18 10.41
N VAL A 152 -12.47 1.90 10.32
CA VAL A 152 -11.88 0.96 9.34
C VAL A 152 -12.59 1.15 7.99
N LYS A 153 -12.10 2.05 7.15
CA LYS A 153 -12.77 2.45 5.90
C LYS A 153 -11.80 3.07 4.90
N PHE A 154 -12.29 3.29 3.70
CA PHE A 154 -11.69 4.21 2.73
C PHE A 154 -12.42 5.56 2.76
N VAL A 155 -11.68 6.61 2.49
CA VAL A 155 -12.20 7.98 2.43
C VAL A 155 -11.68 8.70 1.21
N SER A 156 -12.43 9.69 0.74
CA SER A 156 -11.93 10.61 -0.27
C SER A 156 -11.15 11.75 0.40
N THR A 157 -10.06 12.14 -0.21
CA THR A 157 -9.23 13.26 0.25
C THR A 157 -8.78 14.12 -0.93
N ASN A 158 -8.54 15.39 -0.66
CA ASN A 158 -8.02 16.32 -1.65
C ASN A 158 -6.57 16.66 -1.31
N VAL A 159 -5.68 16.48 -2.29
CA VAL A 159 -4.24 16.70 -2.13
C VAL A 159 -3.73 17.68 -3.17
N GLU A 160 -2.55 18.26 -2.98
CA GLU A 160 -1.97 19.19 -3.96
C GLU A 160 -1.44 18.49 -5.22
N ALA A 161 -1.00 17.23 -5.06
CA ALA A 161 -0.49 16.43 -6.18
C ALA A 161 -1.59 16.06 -7.18
N HIS A 162 -1.26 16.07 -8.47
CA HIS A 162 -2.20 15.67 -9.53
C HIS A 162 -2.24 14.13 -9.70
N PRO A 163 -3.42 13.51 -9.86
CA PRO A 163 -4.78 14.04 -9.67
C PRO A 163 -5.04 14.44 -8.21
N ARG A 164 -5.83 15.51 -8.02
CA ARG A 164 -6.04 16.08 -6.68
C ARG A 164 -6.90 15.21 -5.76
N ILE A 165 -7.89 14.52 -6.34
CA ILE A 165 -8.80 13.70 -5.54
C ILE A 165 -8.23 12.29 -5.47
N ARG A 166 -8.17 11.76 -4.25
CA ARG A 166 -7.69 10.43 -3.92
C ARG A 166 -8.73 9.68 -3.10
N LEU A 167 -8.75 8.37 -3.24
CA LEU A 167 -9.40 7.47 -2.29
C LEU A 167 -8.30 6.77 -1.51
N THR A 168 -8.38 6.73 -0.19
CA THR A 168 -7.31 6.18 0.66
C THR A 168 -7.87 5.41 1.84
N ALA A 169 -7.19 4.33 2.22
CA ALA A 169 -7.41 3.66 3.49
C ALA A 169 -7.10 4.62 4.65
N THR A 170 -7.92 4.58 5.69
CA THR A 170 -7.64 5.29 6.96
C THR A 170 -6.51 4.62 7.74
N PHE A 171 -5.96 5.32 8.71
CA PHE A 171 -4.97 4.74 9.64
C PHE A 171 -5.52 3.52 10.38
N GLU A 172 -6.79 3.55 10.81
CA GLU A 172 -7.43 2.44 11.49
C GLU A 172 -7.57 1.20 10.59
N LEU A 173 -7.82 1.37 9.29
CA LEU A 173 -7.82 0.25 8.35
C LEU A 173 -6.41 -0.30 8.18
N LEU A 174 -5.42 0.56 7.92
CA LEU A 174 -4.03 0.15 7.77
C LEU A 174 -3.48 -0.52 9.04
N ALA A 175 -3.96 -0.12 10.23
CA ALA A 175 -3.58 -0.74 11.49
C ALA A 175 -4.15 -2.16 11.69
N GLN A 176 -5.24 -2.54 11.00
CA GLN A 176 -5.80 -3.90 11.05
C GLN A 176 -4.97 -4.92 10.25
N ILE A 177 -4.11 -4.48 9.35
CA ILE A 177 -3.33 -5.36 8.48
C ILE A 177 -2.27 -6.09 9.32
N LYS A 178 -2.17 -7.41 9.20
CA LYS A 178 -1.21 -8.18 9.99
C LYS A 178 0.23 -7.80 9.67
N ASN A 179 0.61 -7.81 8.40
CA ASN A 179 1.97 -7.55 7.94
C ASN A 179 1.99 -6.32 7.02
N VAL A 180 2.73 -5.29 7.36
CA VAL A 180 2.92 -4.11 6.50
C VAL A 180 4.38 -3.99 6.11
N TYR A 181 4.60 -3.92 4.81
CA TYR A 181 5.90 -3.73 4.18
C TYR A 181 5.96 -2.37 3.51
N LEU A 182 6.84 -1.51 4.00
CA LEU A 182 7.18 -0.24 3.39
C LEU A 182 8.32 -0.48 2.39
N LEU A 183 8.10 -0.26 1.10
CA LEU A 183 9.15 -0.32 0.09
C LEU A 183 9.61 1.10 -0.25
N VAL A 184 10.80 1.46 0.21
CA VAL A 184 11.35 2.82 0.09
C VAL A 184 12.76 2.75 -0.47
N THR A 185 12.90 2.99 -1.76
CA THR A 185 14.17 2.84 -2.48
C THR A 185 14.48 4.03 -3.37
N GLY A 186 15.77 4.22 -3.67
CA GLY A 186 16.28 5.28 -4.53
C GLY A 186 16.90 6.44 -3.75
N ASN A 187 17.93 7.07 -4.32
CA ASN A 187 18.75 8.10 -3.64
C ASN A 187 17.93 9.31 -3.15
N ASN A 188 16.84 9.65 -3.82
CA ASN A 188 15.93 10.72 -3.40
C ASN A 188 15.11 10.36 -2.15
N LYS A 189 15.18 9.12 -1.68
CA LYS A 189 14.48 8.65 -0.47
C LYS A 189 15.38 8.62 0.78
N LYS A 190 16.65 8.97 0.66
CA LYS A 190 17.59 8.91 1.78
C LYS A 190 17.09 9.70 3.00
N ASP A 191 16.71 10.96 2.79
CA ASP A 191 16.30 11.83 3.89
C ASP A 191 15.05 11.30 4.60
N ILE A 192 14.05 10.84 3.83
CA ILE A 192 12.82 10.29 4.43
C ILE A 192 13.09 8.95 5.13
N VAL A 193 14.00 8.11 4.64
CA VAL A 193 14.40 6.89 5.33
C VAL A 193 15.06 7.21 6.67
N GLU A 194 15.94 8.21 6.74
CA GLU A 194 16.53 8.68 7.99
C GLU A 194 15.46 9.17 8.98
N GLU A 195 14.45 9.93 8.51
CA GLU A 195 13.34 10.39 9.35
C GLU A 195 12.44 9.24 9.85
N ILE A 196 12.20 8.24 9.01
CA ILE A 196 11.47 7.01 9.42
C ILE A 196 12.23 6.30 10.56
N VAL A 197 13.54 6.13 10.39
CA VAL A 197 14.37 5.41 11.37
C VAL A 197 14.50 6.17 12.68
N LYS A 198 14.57 7.51 12.66
CA LYS A 198 14.55 8.34 13.87
C LYS A 198 13.25 8.18 14.67
N GLY A 199 12.11 7.97 14.01
CA GLY A 199 10.83 7.68 14.64
C GLY A 199 10.13 8.85 15.36
N GLU A 200 10.83 9.97 15.55
CA GLU A 200 10.38 11.11 16.38
C GLU A 200 9.60 12.19 15.60
N THR A 201 9.24 11.93 14.35
CA THR A 201 8.62 12.89 13.47
C THR A 201 7.10 12.72 13.41
N ASN A 202 6.37 13.83 13.22
CA ASN A 202 4.92 13.83 13.01
C ASN A 202 4.52 13.45 11.57
N LEU A 203 5.34 12.65 10.89
CA LEU A 203 5.05 12.19 9.55
C LEU A 203 3.94 11.12 9.57
N PRO A 204 3.06 11.10 8.55
CA PRO A 204 2.01 10.09 8.45
C PRO A 204 2.54 8.65 8.52
N VAL A 205 3.67 8.36 7.87
CA VAL A 205 4.31 7.03 7.93
C VAL A 205 4.74 6.67 9.35
N ASN A 206 5.32 7.61 10.12
CA ASN A 206 5.75 7.36 11.50
C ASN A 206 4.54 7.20 12.43
N HIS A 207 3.46 7.94 12.19
CA HIS A 207 2.21 7.71 12.91
C HIS A 207 1.69 6.28 12.66
N LEU A 208 1.67 5.82 11.40
CA LEU A 208 1.27 4.45 11.06
C LEU A 208 2.14 3.42 11.78
N ILE A 209 3.47 3.56 11.74
CA ILE A 209 4.40 2.67 12.44
C ILE A 209 4.09 2.61 13.94
N ASN A 210 3.87 3.75 14.57
CA ASN A 210 3.65 3.85 16.02
C ASN A 210 2.33 3.24 16.51
N ILE A 211 1.29 3.22 15.67
CA ILE A 211 -0.01 2.63 16.04
C ILE A 211 -0.09 1.13 15.76
N ARG A 212 0.92 0.55 15.11
CA ARG A 212 1.00 -0.87 14.76
C ARG A 212 1.92 -1.62 15.72
N THR A 213 1.74 -2.94 15.80
CA THR A 213 2.65 -3.80 16.57
C THR A 213 4.01 -3.90 15.90
N GLU A 214 4.02 -4.14 14.57
CA GLU A 214 5.22 -4.28 13.77
C GLU A 214 5.00 -3.75 12.35
N THR A 215 6.05 -3.16 11.79
CA THR A 215 6.12 -2.70 10.39
C THR A 215 7.52 -3.01 9.86
N HIS A 216 7.61 -3.47 8.62
CA HIS A 216 8.87 -3.79 7.96
C HIS A 216 9.23 -2.72 6.95
N LEU A 217 10.45 -2.22 6.99
CA LEU A 217 11.01 -1.25 6.03
C LEU A 217 12.05 -1.96 5.15
N LEU A 218 11.75 -2.09 3.85
CA LEU A 218 12.70 -2.55 2.84
C LEU A 218 13.28 -1.33 2.14
N THR A 219 14.60 -1.17 2.22
CA THR A 219 15.27 0.03 1.69
C THR A 219 16.70 -0.27 1.22
N ASP A 220 17.16 0.49 0.23
CA ASP A 220 18.54 0.54 -0.27
C ASP A 220 19.29 1.81 0.21
N GLN A 221 18.77 2.49 1.24
CA GLN A 221 19.30 3.77 1.71
C GLN A 221 19.95 3.70 3.12
N LEU A 222 20.33 2.51 3.57
CA LEU A 222 21.01 2.29 4.86
C LEU A 222 22.25 1.44 4.71
#